data_cecda27700231022e23ec1cb7d4f4afd
#
_entry.id   cecda27700231022e23ec1cb7d4f4afd
#
_cell.length_a   1.000
_cell.length_b   1.000
_cell.length_c   1.000
_cell.angle_alpha   90.00
_cell.angle_beta   90.00
_cell.angle_gamma   90.00
#
_symmetry.space_group_name_H-M   'P 1'
#
loop_
_entity.id
_entity.type
_entity.pdbx_description
1 polymer ?
#
loop_
_entity_poly.entity_id
_entity_poly.type
_entity_poly.pdbx_seq_one_letter_code
_entity_poly.pdbx_strand_id
1 'polypeptide(L)'
;MKHLINKTAFLSLTIISMSFPQTVSKTGTTAAQFLKIGVGARALAMGGAYAATSNDATALYWNPAGLSSLKKNEILLDHQDWILDVDLDFVGASFKTPYGTIGAAICAMYMGEMEVTTTHNPEGTGESFNAGSLMGQISFSRMLTDR
;
A
#
# COMPACT_ATOMS: atom_id res chain seq x y z
N MET A 1 -4.75 -37.46 7.06
CA MET A 1 -5.54 -36.26 7.44
C MET A 1 -5.09 -35.61 8.74
N LYS A 2 -4.93 -36.31 9.86
CA LYS A 2 -4.53 -35.73 11.17
C LYS A 2 -3.16 -34.99 11.11
N HIS A 3 -2.18 -35.48 10.35
CA HIS A 3 -0.86 -34.83 10.22
C HIS A 3 -0.90 -33.50 9.42
N LEU A 4 -1.84 -33.38 8.50
CA LEU A 4 -2.00 -32.14 7.70
C LEU A 4 -2.62 -31.03 8.56
N ILE A 5 -3.60 -31.37 9.36
CA ILE A 5 -4.29 -30.46 10.30
C ILE A 5 -3.30 -29.91 11.34
N ASN A 6 -2.43 -30.77 11.87
CA ASN A 6 -1.41 -30.31 12.82
C ASN A 6 -0.37 -29.36 12.21
N LYS A 7 0.01 -29.56 10.93
CA LYS A 7 0.97 -28.68 10.24
C LYS A 7 0.35 -27.31 9.92
N THR A 8 -0.90 -27.29 9.51
CA THR A 8 -1.61 -26.02 9.23
C THR A 8 -1.91 -25.25 10.52
N ALA A 9 -2.29 -25.93 11.61
CA ALA A 9 -2.49 -25.32 12.92
C ALA A 9 -1.17 -24.76 13.49
N PHE A 10 -0.06 -25.45 13.29
CA PHE A 10 1.26 -24.99 13.72
C PHE A 10 1.72 -23.76 12.91
N LEU A 11 1.49 -23.74 11.61
CA LEU A 11 1.83 -22.62 10.73
C LEU A 11 1.00 -21.37 11.09
N SER A 12 -0.29 -21.53 11.35
CA SER A 12 -1.15 -20.41 11.77
C SER A 12 -0.77 -19.86 13.15
N LEU A 13 -0.36 -20.71 14.08
CA LEU A 13 0.09 -20.29 15.41
C LEU A 13 1.43 -19.52 15.34
N THR A 14 2.32 -19.88 14.41
CA THR A 14 3.60 -19.20 14.22
C THR A 14 3.42 -17.80 13.63
N ILE A 15 2.44 -17.60 12.76
CA ILE A 15 2.11 -16.28 12.18
C ILE A 15 1.54 -15.35 13.26
N ILE A 16 0.71 -15.87 14.16
CA ILE A 16 0.13 -15.06 15.25
C ILE A 16 1.20 -14.63 16.27
N SER A 17 2.24 -15.43 16.50
CA SER A 17 3.30 -15.10 17.46
C SER A 17 4.28 -14.02 16.97
N MET A 18 4.24 -13.63 15.70
CA MET A 18 5.05 -12.53 15.16
C MET A 18 4.44 -11.12 15.42
N SER A 19 3.26 -11.06 16.02
CA SER A 19 2.65 -9.78 16.44
C SER A 19 3.24 -9.32 17.78
N PHE A 20 4.46 -8.85 17.79
CA PHE A 20 5.03 -8.18 18.96
C PHE A 20 4.32 -6.84 19.17
N PRO A 21 3.75 -6.57 20.35
CA PRO A 21 3.27 -5.23 20.67
C PRO A 21 4.48 -4.30 20.77
N GLN A 22 4.75 -3.55 19.73
CA GLN A 22 5.67 -2.43 19.83
C GLN A 22 5.01 -1.38 20.72
N THR A 23 5.71 -0.96 21.75
CA THR A 23 5.31 0.20 22.55
C THR A 23 5.39 1.44 21.65
N VAL A 24 4.31 1.71 20.93
CA VAL A 24 4.20 2.92 20.13
C VAL A 24 4.10 4.08 21.10
N SER A 25 5.12 4.94 21.12
CA SER A 25 5.03 6.24 21.76
C SER A 25 3.86 6.99 21.14
N LYS A 26 2.83 7.26 21.93
CA LYS A 26 1.59 7.92 21.49
C LYS A 26 1.83 9.43 21.27
N THR A 27 2.67 9.79 20.35
CA THR A 27 2.81 11.16 19.88
C THR A 27 1.93 11.36 18.65
N GLY A 28 0.62 11.45 18.87
CA GLY A 28 -0.34 12.16 18.03
C GLY A 28 -0.57 11.68 16.60
N THR A 29 0.04 10.59 16.11
CA THR A 29 -0.06 10.19 14.71
C THR A 29 -0.76 8.86 14.56
N THR A 30 -1.81 8.83 13.74
CA THR A 30 -2.40 7.58 13.24
C THR A 30 -1.41 6.92 12.28
N ALA A 31 -1.21 5.62 12.38
CA ALA A 31 -0.33 4.88 11.47
C ALA A 31 -0.85 4.95 10.02
N ALA A 32 0.09 4.92 9.06
CA ALA A 32 -0.18 4.75 7.63
C ALA A 32 -1.10 5.82 7.00
N GLN A 33 -1.00 7.09 7.43
CA GLN A 33 -1.80 8.18 6.85
C GLN A 33 -1.52 8.38 5.35
N PHE A 34 -0.32 8.06 4.87
CA PHE A 34 0.04 8.16 3.46
C PHE A 34 -0.84 7.28 2.55
N LEU A 35 -1.44 6.21 3.07
CA LEU A 35 -2.40 5.38 2.34
C LEU A 35 -3.74 6.07 2.07
N LYS A 36 -3.93 7.31 2.48
CA LYS A 36 -5.09 8.13 2.09
C LYS A 36 -4.83 8.93 0.81
N ILE A 37 -3.58 9.04 0.38
CA ILE A 37 -3.22 9.66 -0.88
C ILE A 37 -3.58 8.67 -1.99
N GLY A 38 -4.54 9.02 -2.83
CA GLY A 38 -5.04 8.12 -3.88
C GLY A 38 -4.00 7.87 -4.97
N VAL A 39 -4.08 6.72 -5.63
CA VAL A 39 -3.20 6.29 -6.71
C VAL A 39 -3.94 6.31 -8.04
N GLY A 40 -3.27 6.83 -9.07
CA GLY A 40 -3.75 6.86 -10.44
C GLY A 40 -4.57 8.10 -10.79
N ALA A 41 -4.17 8.80 -11.84
CA ALA A 41 -4.77 10.06 -12.27
C ALA A 41 -6.28 9.97 -12.55
N ARG A 42 -6.75 8.83 -13.12
CA ARG A 42 -8.17 8.60 -13.38
C ARG A 42 -8.99 8.59 -12.08
N ALA A 43 -8.50 7.89 -11.07
CA ALA A 43 -9.18 7.78 -9.78
C ALA A 43 -9.21 9.12 -9.04
N LEU A 44 -8.11 9.86 -9.08
CA LEU A 44 -7.99 11.19 -8.49
C LEU A 44 -8.93 12.19 -9.18
N ALA A 45 -9.03 12.16 -10.52
CA ALA A 45 -9.96 13.00 -11.27
C ALA A 45 -11.44 12.72 -10.93
N MET A 46 -11.76 11.51 -10.44
CA MET A 46 -13.09 11.13 -9.96
C MET A 46 -13.29 11.44 -8.46
N GLY A 47 -12.38 12.18 -7.83
CA GLY A 47 -12.43 12.50 -6.41
C GLY A 47 -12.30 11.27 -5.50
N GLY A 48 -11.64 10.20 -5.96
CA GLY A 48 -11.50 8.94 -5.22
C GLY A 48 -12.73 8.02 -5.26
N ALA A 49 -13.79 8.37 -5.96
CA ALA A 49 -14.99 7.52 -6.12
C ALA A 49 -14.74 6.40 -7.15
N TYR A 50 -13.71 5.60 -6.94
CA TYR A 50 -13.20 4.65 -7.94
C TYR A 50 -13.31 3.18 -7.55
N ALA A 51 -13.50 2.86 -6.29
CA ALA A 51 -13.47 1.48 -5.77
C ALA A 51 -14.42 0.52 -6.49
N ALA A 52 -15.61 0.99 -6.93
CA ALA A 52 -16.60 0.17 -7.62
C ALA A 52 -16.29 0.01 -9.13
N THR A 53 -15.50 0.91 -9.71
CA THR A 53 -15.22 0.96 -11.16
C THR A 53 -13.79 0.59 -11.50
N SER A 54 -12.97 0.24 -10.50
CA SER A 54 -11.59 -0.17 -10.69
C SER A 54 -11.51 -1.47 -11.50
N ASN A 55 -11.01 -1.39 -12.73
CA ASN A 55 -10.94 -2.48 -13.68
C ASN A 55 -9.60 -2.57 -14.42
N ASP A 56 -8.58 -2.02 -13.82
CA ASP A 56 -7.18 -1.98 -14.27
C ASP A 56 -6.23 -2.26 -13.07
N ALA A 57 -4.92 -2.16 -13.26
CA ALA A 57 -3.93 -2.44 -12.21
C ALA A 57 -4.06 -1.51 -10.98
N THR A 58 -4.74 -0.35 -11.09
CA THR A 58 -5.03 0.51 -9.92
C THR A 58 -5.98 -0.15 -8.93
N ALA A 59 -6.69 -1.21 -9.34
CA ALA A 59 -7.50 -2.03 -8.45
C ALA A 59 -6.70 -2.62 -7.29
N LEU A 60 -5.39 -2.82 -7.45
CA LEU A 60 -4.50 -3.21 -6.35
C LEU A 60 -4.63 -2.25 -5.16
N TYR A 61 -4.72 -0.96 -5.43
CA TYR A 61 -4.87 0.05 -4.39
C TYR A 61 -6.34 0.23 -3.96
N TRP A 62 -7.25 0.44 -4.93
CA TRP A 62 -8.62 0.86 -4.66
C TRP A 62 -9.56 -0.27 -4.24
N ASN A 63 -9.50 -1.40 -4.93
CA ASN A 63 -10.35 -2.56 -4.65
C ASN A 63 -9.80 -3.80 -5.35
N PRO A 64 -9.07 -4.67 -4.65
CA PRO A 64 -8.49 -5.87 -5.25
C PRO A 64 -9.50 -6.81 -5.90
N ALA A 65 -10.79 -6.74 -5.56
CA ALA A 65 -11.82 -7.52 -6.24
C ALA A 65 -11.93 -7.13 -7.73
N GLY A 66 -11.63 -5.87 -8.09
CA GLY A 66 -11.62 -5.39 -9.47
C GLY A 66 -10.61 -6.10 -10.36
N LEU A 67 -9.55 -6.69 -9.78
CA LEU A 67 -8.58 -7.50 -10.53
C LEU A 67 -9.22 -8.70 -11.22
N SER A 68 -10.34 -9.21 -10.73
CA SER A 68 -11.04 -10.35 -11.35
C SER A 68 -11.58 -10.01 -12.75
N SER A 69 -11.81 -8.74 -13.04
CA SER A 69 -12.32 -8.25 -14.33
C SER A 69 -11.22 -7.91 -15.33
N LEU A 70 -9.93 -7.99 -14.95
CA LEU A 70 -8.82 -7.73 -15.86
C LEU A 70 -8.85 -8.68 -17.06
N LYS A 71 -8.61 -8.12 -18.25
CA LYS A 71 -8.57 -8.88 -19.51
C LYS A 71 -7.17 -9.35 -19.88
N LYS A 72 -6.14 -8.70 -19.37
CA LYS A 72 -4.71 -8.92 -19.68
C LYS A 72 -3.86 -8.69 -18.43
N ASN A 73 -2.58 -9.09 -18.50
CA ASN A 73 -1.60 -8.72 -17.49
C ASN A 73 -1.31 -7.22 -17.59
N GLU A 74 -1.16 -6.57 -16.46
CA GLU A 74 -0.92 -5.13 -16.40
C GLU A 74 0.17 -4.81 -15.39
N ILE A 75 0.96 -3.80 -15.71
CA ILE A 75 1.91 -3.17 -14.82
C ILE A 75 1.53 -1.69 -14.74
N LEU A 76 1.50 -1.17 -13.54
CA LEU A 76 1.24 0.23 -13.26
C LEU A 76 2.47 0.83 -12.57
N LEU A 77 2.88 1.99 -13.06
CA LEU A 77 3.86 2.86 -12.43
C LEU A 77 3.17 4.22 -12.26
N ASP A 78 3.09 4.70 -11.05
CA ASP A 78 2.49 5.99 -10.73
C ASP A 78 3.46 6.75 -9.83
N HIS A 79 3.79 7.97 -10.22
CA HIS A 79 4.63 8.89 -9.48
C HIS A 79 3.87 10.18 -9.26
N GLN A 80 3.85 10.66 -8.04
CA GLN A 80 3.12 11.84 -7.65
C GLN A 80 4.01 12.74 -6.81
N ASP A 81 4.26 13.95 -7.33
CA ASP A 81 4.79 15.03 -6.51
C ASP A 81 3.66 15.55 -5.62
N TRP A 82 3.86 15.47 -4.33
CA TRP A 82 2.91 15.96 -3.34
C TRP A 82 3.38 17.29 -2.75
N ILE A 83 2.63 17.83 -1.82
CA ILE A 83 2.99 19.09 -1.14
C ILE A 83 4.25 18.91 -0.28
N LEU A 84 5.04 19.99 -0.11
CA LEU A 84 6.23 20.06 0.76
C LEU A 84 7.33 19.04 0.39
N ASP A 85 7.63 18.91 -0.88
CA ASP A 85 8.68 17.99 -1.40
C ASP A 85 8.51 16.55 -0.91
N VAL A 86 7.25 16.13 -0.80
CA VAL A 86 6.87 14.75 -0.51
C VAL A 86 6.54 14.06 -1.82
N ASP A 87 7.19 12.94 -2.08
CA ASP A 87 6.95 12.10 -3.24
C ASP A 87 6.22 10.83 -2.85
N LEU A 88 5.31 10.39 -3.70
CA LEU A 88 4.62 9.13 -3.57
C LEU A 88 4.82 8.30 -4.83
N ASP A 89 5.46 7.16 -4.68
CA ASP A 89 5.65 6.18 -5.74
C ASP A 89 4.78 4.95 -5.53
N PHE A 90 4.08 4.55 -6.56
CA PHE A 90 3.35 3.30 -6.56
C PHE A 90 3.74 2.44 -7.76
N VAL A 91 4.10 1.20 -7.46
CA VAL A 91 4.40 0.18 -8.48
C VAL A 91 3.49 -1.01 -8.23
N GLY A 92 2.70 -1.37 -9.23
CA GLY A 92 1.78 -2.50 -9.16
C GLY A 92 1.89 -3.39 -10.38
N ALA A 93 1.80 -4.69 -10.19
CA ALA A 93 1.73 -5.67 -11.26
C ALA A 93 0.61 -6.68 -11.00
N SER A 94 -0.14 -7.01 -12.03
CA SER A 94 -1.21 -7.98 -11.97
C SER A 94 -1.11 -8.99 -13.11
N PHE A 95 -1.25 -10.26 -12.76
CA PHE A 95 -1.10 -11.39 -13.67
C PHE A 95 -2.36 -12.26 -13.63
N LYS A 96 -2.95 -12.45 -14.79
CA LYS A 96 -4.10 -13.33 -14.97
C LYS A 96 -3.64 -14.78 -15.05
N THR A 97 -4.25 -15.62 -14.24
CA THR A 97 -4.01 -17.06 -14.21
C THR A 97 -5.32 -17.81 -14.45
N PRO A 98 -5.28 -19.11 -14.78
CA PRO A 98 -6.50 -19.92 -14.93
C PRO A 98 -7.36 -20.01 -13.65
N TYR A 99 -6.76 -19.74 -12.50
CA TYR A 99 -7.43 -19.85 -11.20
C TYR A 99 -7.97 -18.52 -10.68
N GLY A 100 -7.55 -17.41 -11.27
CA GLY A 100 -7.87 -16.05 -10.85
C GLY A 100 -6.73 -15.09 -11.18
N THR A 101 -6.84 -13.86 -10.75
CA THR A 101 -5.81 -12.83 -10.96
C THR A 101 -5.00 -12.66 -9.67
N ILE A 102 -3.69 -12.74 -9.80
CA ILE A 102 -2.73 -12.46 -8.72
C ILE A 102 -2.16 -11.07 -8.97
N GLY A 103 -2.01 -10.29 -7.93
CA GLY A 103 -1.37 -8.99 -8.01
C GLY A 103 -0.47 -8.72 -6.82
N ALA A 104 0.54 -7.90 -7.06
CA ALA A 104 1.43 -7.39 -6.04
C ALA A 104 1.67 -5.90 -6.28
N ALA A 105 1.82 -5.14 -5.19
CA ALA A 105 2.12 -3.73 -5.26
C ALA A 105 3.05 -3.29 -4.13
N ILE A 106 3.78 -2.23 -4.40
CA ILE A 106 4.58 -1.49 -3.45
C ILE A 106 4.18 -0.03 -3.56
N CYS A 107 3.96 0.61 -2.43
CA CYS A 107 3.76 2.05 -2.33
C CYS A 107 4.79 2.62 -1.37
N ALA A 108 5.56 3.58 -1.83
CA ALA A 108 6.57 4.27 -1.05
C ALA A 108 6.24 5.77 -1.00
N MET A 109 6.29 6.35 0.17
CA MET A 109 6.25 7.79 0.36
C MET A 109 7.56 8.20 1.03
N TYR A 110 8.17 9.22 0.51
CA TYR A 110 9.38 9.81 1.07
C TYR A 110 9.32 11.33 0.94
N MET A 111 9.97 12.00 1.86
CA MET A 111 10.14 13.43 1.84
C MET A 111 11.62 13.76 1.83
N GLY A 112 11.96 14.89 1.21
CA GLY A 112 13.31 15.44 1.20
C GLY A 112 13.83 15.69 2.63
N GLU A 113 15.11 15.99 2.73
CA GLU A 113 15.72 16.39 3.98
C GLU A 113 15.14 17.73 4.45
N MET A 114 14.71 17.76 5.70
CA MET A 114 14.24 18.98 6.37
C MET A 114 15.20 19.35 7.49
N GLU A 115 15.54 20.63 7.55
CA GLU A 115 16.42 21.14 8.57
C GLU A 115 15.69 21.24 9.93
N VAL A 116 16.37 20.81 10.97
CA VAL A 116 15.84 20.91 12.34
C VAL A 116 15.96 22.34 12.82
N THR A 117 14.82 22.98 13.08
CA THR A 117 14.74 24.31 13.67
C THR A 117 14.27 24.25 15.12
N THR A 118 14.77 25.15 15.94
CA THR A 118 14.35 25.29 17.34
C THR A 118 13.99 26.74 17.64
N THR A 119 13.31 26.97 18.76
CA THR A 119 13.00 28.34 19.21
C THR A 119 14.25 29.19 19.45
N HIS A 120 15.43 28.58 19.67
CA HIS A 120 16.67 29.28 19.87
C HIS A 120 17.48 29.43 18.58
N ASN A 121 17.27 28.53 17.61
CA ASN A 121 17.91 28.55 16.30
C ASN A 121 16.83 28.45 15.20
N PRO A 122 16.12 29.52 14.89
CA PRO A 122 15.08 29.52 13.89
C PRO A 122 15.60 29.36 12.46
N GLU A 123 16.86 29.69 12.23
CA GLU A 123 17.55 29.55 10.93
C GLU A 123 18.05 28.13 10.68
N GLY A 124 17.91 27.22 11.64
CA GLY A 124 18.35 25.83 11.58
C GLY A 124 19.44 25.50 12.61
N THR A 125 19.49 24.24 13.02
CA THR A 125 20.51 23.73 13.95
C THR A 125 21.70 23.12 13.22
N GLY A 126 21.65 23.00 11.89
CA GLY A 126 22.62 22.24 11.08
C GLY A 126 22.39 20.73 11.11
N GLU A 127 21.35 20.26 11.80
CA GLU A 127 20.87 18.88 11.73
C GLU A 127 19.73 18.77 10.74
N SER A 128 19.66 17.69 9.99
CA SER A 128 18.54 17.39 9.09
C SER A 128 17.85 16.09 9.49
N PHE A 129 16.58 15.97 9.17
CA PHE A 129 15.82 14.74 9.30
C PHE A 129 15.05 14.46 8.01
N ASN A 130 14.78 13.21 7.78
CA ASN A 130 13.87 12.78 6.72
C ASN A 130 12.82 11.81 7.29
N ALA A 131 11.75 11.61 6.57
CA ALA A 131 10.73 10.62 6.91
C ALA A 131 10.25 9.91 5.66
N GLY A 132 9.90 8.65 5.81
CA GLY A 132 9.35 7.84 4.75
C GLY A 132 8.41 6.77 5.29
N SER A 133 7.59 6.28 4.41
CA SER A 133 6.66 5.18 4.69
C SER A 133 6.63 4.21 3.51
N LEU A 134 6.56 2.92 3.80
CA LEU A 134 6.54 1.88 2.80
C LEU A 134 5.37 0.92 3.06
N MET A 135 4.64 0.57 2.01
CA MET A 135 3.61 -0.46 2.03
C MET A 135 3.92 -1.50 0.97
N GLY A 136 3.84 -2.77 1.32
CA GLY A 136 3.84 -3.89 0.39
C GLY A 136 2.51 -4.64 0.45
N GLN A 137 2.01 -5.05 -0.70
CA GLN A 137 0.73 -5.73 -0.84
C GLN A 137 0.83 -6.92 -1.78
N ILE A 138 0.14 -8.00 -1.43
CA ILE A 138 -0.13 -9.13 -2.33
C ILE A 138 -1.65 -9.35 -2.34
N SER A 139 -2.21 -9.57 -3.50
CA SER A 139 -3.64 -9.72 -3.71
C SER A 139 -3.94 -10.92 -4.59
N PHE A 140 -5.05 -11.58 -4.30
CA PHE A 140 -5.65 -12.60 -5.15
C PHE A 140 -7.12 -12.30 -5.33
N SER A 141 -7.59 -12.37 -6.57
CA SER A 141 -8.98 -12.12 -6.91
C SER A 141 -9.49 -13.17 -7.89
N ARG A 142 -10.68 -13.67 -7.62
CA ARG A 142 -11.35 -14.66 -8.47
C ARG A 142 -12.83 -14.35 -8.59
N MET A 143 -13.36 -14.40 -9.81
CA MET A 143 -14.79 -14.36 -10.04
C MET A 143 -15.41 -15.71 -9.68
N LEU A 144 -16.37 -15.72 -8.77
CA LEU A 144 -17.03 -16.95 -8.29
C LEU A 144 -18.30 -17.25 -9.09
N THR A 145 -18.89 -16.24 -9.69
CA THR A 145 -20.12 -16.37 -10.52
C THR A 145 -20.07 -15.34 -11.64
N ASP A 146 -20.67 -15.65 -12.77
CA ASP A 146 -20.75 -14.78 -13.96
C ASP A 146 -21.90 -13.74 -13.87
N ARG A 147 -22.31 -13.39 -12.66
CA ARG A 147 -23.41 -12.42 -12.41
C ARG A 147 -22.90 -11.16 -11.76
#